data_2773f151566de692cae85638dacd91dd
#
_entry.id   2773f151566de692cae85638dacd91dd
#
_cell.length_a   1.000
_cell.length_b   1.000
_cell.length_c   1.000
_cell.angle_alpha   90.00
_cell.angle_beta   90.00
_cell.angle_gamma   90.00
#
_symmetry.space_group_name_H-M   'P 1'
#
loop_
_entity.id
_entity.type
_entity.pdbx_description
1 polymer ?
#
loop_
_entity_poly.entity_id
_entity_poly.type
_entity_poly.pdbx_seq_one_letter_code
_entity_poly.pdbx_strand_id
1 'polypeptide(L)'
;MGKEALMTGEEKKAYLEGCVDTLIICPFTEAIREMEAEEFIEKILIEQLHAAYIAVGTDFHFGHQKRGDICMLKQYAKRYGYELEIVEKAVYRKREISSTYIREALKVGNVELAEKLLGYRYRTEGVVEHGQKLGRTLGFPTLNVAWKPEKAAPRFGVYACRVKMDGTWYCGIGNLGIKPTVTDAKRILTEVYVFDYKGDAYGKYVEIEFCAFERPESRFASLEELKTQVDRDILFGMEYFRAQQ
;
A
#
# COMPACT_ATOMS: atom_id res chain seq x y z
N MET A 1 -11.86 15.62 2.70
CA MET A 1 -10.57 14.91 2.53
C MET A 1 -10.87 13.44 2.28
N GLY A 2 -10.46 12.91 1.12
CA GLY A 2 -10.61 11.48 0.80
C GLY A 2 -9.75 10.63 1.75
N LYS A 3 -10.17 9.39 2.02
CA LYS A 3 -9.34 8.45 2.77
C LYS A 3 -8.10 8.11 1.95
N GLU A 4 -6.92 8.10 2.57
CA GLU A 4 -5.66 7.67 1.93
C GLU A 4 -5.81 6.29 1.27
N ALA A 5 -5.21 6.12 0.09
CA ALA A 5 -5.28 4.88 -0.68
C ALA A 5 -4.42 3.77 -0.04
N LEU A 6 -4.80 2.51 -0.22
CA LEU A 6 -3.96 1.37 0.19
C LEU A 6 -2.87 1.07 -0.85
N MET A 7 -3.13 1.43 -2.11
CA MET A 7 -2.19 1.38 -3.23
C MET A 7 -2.22 2.71 -3.97
N THR A 8 -1.08 3.15 -4.49
CA THR A 8 -1.05 4.22 -5.48
C THR A 8 -1.62 3.75 -6.81
N GLY A 9 -1.89 4.69 -7.74
CA GLY A 9 -2.32 4.33 -9.09
C GLY A 9 -1.29 3.49 -9.84
N GLU A 10 0.00 3.79 -9.66
CA GLU A 10 1.12 3.06 -10.25
C GLU A 10 1.22 1.64 -9.69
N GLU A 11 1.16 1.48 -8.36
CA GLU A 11 1.16 0.18 -7.69
C GLU A 11 -0.03 -0.67 -8.12
N LYS A 12 -1.23 -0.07 -8.25
CA LYS A 12 -2.42 -0.78 -8.72
C LYS A 12 -2.24 -1.27 -10.15
N LYS A 13 -1.68 -0.43 -11.03
CA LYS A 13 -1.40 -0.81 -12.42
C LYS A 13 -0.43 -1.99 -12.46
N ALA A 14 0.69 -1.91 -11.76
CA ALA A 14 1.69 -2.99 -11.70
C ALA A 14 1.11 -4.29 -11.09
N TYR A 15 0.25 -4.18 -10.08
CA TYR A 15 -0.39 -5.34 -9.45
C TYR A 15 -1.38 -6.06 -10.37
N LEU A 16 -2.09 -5.31 -11.22
CA LEU A 16 -3.07 -5.86 -12.16
C LEU A 16 -2.46 -6.30 -13.50
N GLU A 17 -1.19 -5.96 -13.74
CA GLU A 17 -0.47 -6.40 -14.94
C GLU A 17 -0.41 -7.93 -15.01
N GLY A 18 -0.88 -8.49 -16.13
CA GLY A 18 -1.02 -9.94 -16.30
C GLY A 18 -2.26 -10.58 -15.66
N CYS A 19 -3.04 -9.81 -14.86
CA CYS A 19 -4.31 -10.28 -14.30
C CYS A 19 -5.50 -9.89 -15.19
N VAL A 20 -5.38 -8.82 -15.97
CA VAL A 20 -6.42 -8.30 -16.86
C VAL A 20 -5.81 -7.94 -18.22
N ASP A 21 -6.59 -8.08 -19.30
CA ASP A 21 -6.16 -7.68 -20.64
C ASP A 21 -6.16 -6.17 -20.82
N THR A 22 -7.08 -5.48 -20.15
CA THR A 22 -7.24 -4.02 -20.26
C THR A 22 -7.60 -3.42 -18.91
N LEU A 23 -6.84 -2.41 -18.48
CA LEU A 23 -7.14 -1.58 -17.32
C LEU A 23 -7.60 -0.19 -17.77
N ILE A 24 -8.84 0.15 -17.48
CA ILE A 24 -9.41 1.47 -17.77
C ILE A 24 -9.33 2.33 -16.50
N ILE A 25 -8.55 3.41 -16.56
CA ILE A 25 -8.46 4.41 -15.49
C ILE A 25 -9.30 5.61 -15.90
N CYS A 26 -10.47 5.73 -15.29
CA CYS A 26 -11.38 6.84 -15.54
C CYS A 26 -11.17 7.94 -14.50
N PRO A 27 -10.77 9.18 -14.91
CA PRO A 27 -10.73 10.31 -14.00
C PRO A 27 -12.15 10.60 -13.47
N PHE A 28 -12.28 10.73 -12.16
CA PHE A 28 -13.57 11.02 -11.52
C PHE A 28 -13.89 12.53 -11.65
N THR A 29 -14.19 12.94 -12.87
CA THR A 29 -14.55 14.31 -13.22
C THR A 29 -15.96 14.67 -12.72
N GLU A 30 -16.31 15.97 -12.78
CA GLU A 30 -17.66 16.43 -12.45
C GLU A 30 -18.72 15.76 -13.34
N ALA A 31 -18.43 15.62 -14.63
CA ALA A 31 -19.33 14.92 -15.57
C ALA A 31 -19.61 13.46 -15.16
N ILE A 32 -18.61 12.72 -14.71
CA ILE A 32 -18.78 11.35 -14.20
C ILE A 32 -19.51 11.34 -12.86
N ARG A 33 -19.25 12.32 -11.99
CA ARG A 33 -19.91 12.43 -10.69
C ARG A 33 -21.40 12.72 -10.79
N GLU A 34 -21.78 13.57 -11.74
CA GLU A 34 -23.17 13.99 -11.99
C GLU A 34 -23.93 13.06 -12.95
N MET A 35 -23.24 12.06 -13.53
CA MET A 35 -23.87 11.11 -14.46
C MET A 35 -24.91 10.26 -13.75
N GLU A 36 -26.14 10.24 -14.25
CA GLU A 36 -27.22 9.41 -13.70
C GLU A 36 -26.90 7.91 -13.85
N ALA A 37 -27.46 7.09 -12.97
CA ALA A 37 -27.14 5.66 -12.93
C ALA A 37 -27.54 4.93 -14.24
N GLU A 38 -28.68 5.28 -14.79
CA GLU A 38 -29.16 4.77 -16.08
C GLU A 38 -28.19 5.11 -17.21
N GLU A 39 -27.76 6.36 -17.24
CA GLU A 39 -26.82 6.87 -18.25
C GLU A 39 -25.46 6.18 -18.15
N PHE A 40 -24.97 5.91 -16.92
CA PHE A 40 -23.75 5.13 -16.71
C PHE A 40 -23.87 3.73 -17.30
N ILE A 41 -24.99 3.03 -17.08
CA ILE A 41 -25.20 1.70 -17.67
C ILE A 41 -25.23 1.81 -19.19
N GLU A 42 -26.08 2.66 -19.73
CA GLU A 42 -26.33 2.73 -21.19
C GLU A 42 -25.09 3.20 -21.95
N LYS A 43 -24.54 4.36 -21.60
CA LYS A 43 -23.43 4.97 -22.34
C LYS A 43 -22.08 4.32 -22.05
N ILE A 44 -21.80 3.98 -20.76
CA ILE A 44 -20.47 3.46 -20.40
C ILE A 44 -20.43 1.95 -20.56
N LEU A 45 -21.31 1.22 -19.86
CA LEU A 45 -21.21 -0.24 -19.85
C LEU A 45 -21.62 -0.86 -21.18
N ILE A 46 -22.71 -0.37 -21.82
CA ILE A 46 -23.25 -0.98 -23.03
C ILE A 46 -22.63 -0.37 -24.27
N GLU A 47 -22.71 0.97 -24.47
CA GLU A 47 -22.30 1.59 -25.74
C GLU A 47 -20.78 1.67 -25.91
N GLN A 48 -20.03 2.01 -24.84
CA GLN A 48 -18.60 2.17 -24.95
C GLN A 48 -17.82 0.89 -24.64
N LEU A 49 -18.21 0.14 -23.60
CA LEU A 49 -17.48 -1.05 -23.18
C LEU A 49 -18.03 -2.35 -23.80
N HIS A 50 -19.23 -2.33 -24.40
CA HIS A 50 -19.89 -3.51 -24.96
C HIS A 50 -19.91 -4.67 -23.95
N ALA A 51 -20.21 -4.36 -22.67
CA ALA A 51 -20.15 -5.32 -21.58
C ALA A 51 -21.10 -6.49 -21.80
N ALA A 52 -20.54 -7.70 -21.96
CA ALA A 52 -21.30 -8.94 -22.05
C ALA A 52 -21.38 -9.66 -20.69
N TYR A 53 -20.45 -9.36 -19.79
CA TYR A 53 -20.40 -9.92 -18.43
C TYR A 53 -19.93 -8.84 -17.45
N ILE A 54 -20.63 -8.70 -16.33
CA ILE A 54 -20.35 -7.70 -15.30
C ILE A 54 -20.22 -8.42 -13.94
N ALA A 55 -19.08 -8.28 -13.26
CA ALA A 55 -18.87 -8.76 -11.90
C ALA A 55 -18.75 -7.58 -10.95
N VAL A 56 -19.54 -7.56 -9.87
CA VAL A 56 -19.54 -6.49 -8.86
C VAL A 56 -19.65 -7.05 -7.46
N GLY A 57 -19.08 -6.32 -6.48
CA GLY A 57 -19.26 -6.66 -5.05
C GLY A 57 -20.68 -6.38 -4.56
N THR A 58 -21.06 -7.03 -3.45
CA THR A 58 -22.41 -6.90 -2.83
C THR A 58 -22.79 -5.47 -2.41
N ASP A 59 -21.84 -4.57 -2.24
CA ASP A 59 -22.03 -3.17 -1.85
C ASP A 59 -21.75 -2.18 -3.00
N PHE A 60 -21.76 -2.66 -4.23
CA PHE A 60 -21.50 -1.80 -5.39
C PHE A 60 -22.63 -0.79 -5.60
N HIS A 61 -22.23 0.49 -5.69
CA HIS A 61 -23.10 1.61 -6.01
C HIS A 61 -22.44 2.50 -7.07
N PHE A 62 -23.24 3.08 -7.94
CA PHE A 62 -22.78 3.91 -9.05
C PHE A 62 -23.78 5.03 -9.39
N GLY A 63 -23.39 5.89 -10.33
CA GLY A 63 -24.21 7.01 -10.76
C GLY A 63 -24.31 8.14 -9.73
N HIS A 64 -24.98 9.22 -10.13
CA HIS A 64 -25.18 10.40 -9.30
C HIS A 64 -25.79 10.03 -7.93
N GLN A 65 -25.21 10.56 -6.84
CA GLN A 65 -25.64 10.29 -5.46
C GLN A 65 -25.75 8.79 -5.10
N LYS A 66 -25.03 7.90 -5.81
CA LYS A 66 -25.09 6.44 -5.58
C LYS A 66 -26.47 5.82 -5.78
N ARG A 67 -27.27 6.35 -6.69
CA ARG A 67 -28.62 5.86 -6.97
C ARG A 67 -28.65 4.49 -7.62
N GLY A 68 -27.60 4.17 -8.41
CA GLY A 68 -27.44 2.85 -9.01
C GLY A 68 -26.97 1.82 -8.01
N ASP A 69 -27.55 0.65 -8.05
CA ASP A 69 -27.25 -0.51 -7.21
C ASP A 69 -27.33 -1.83 -8.00
N ILE A 70 -27.15 -2.93 -7.29
CA ILE A 70 -27.23 -4.28 -7.86
C ILE A 70 -28.62 -4.59 -8.43
N CYS A 71 -29.69 -4.08 -7.81
CA CYS A 71 -31.05 -4.31 -8.28
C CYS A 71 -31.27 -3.66 -9.65
N MET A 72 -30.76 -2.45 -9.82
CA MET A 72 -30.75 -1.76 -11.11
C MET A 72 -29.94 -2.54 -12.16
N LEU A 73 -28.72 -2.99 -11.84
CA LEU A 73 -27.95 -3.82 -12.76
C LEU A 73 -28.67 -5.10 -13.16
N LYS A 74 -29.35 -5.79 -12.24
CA LYS A 74 -30.17 -6.98 -12.55
C LYS A 74 -31.33 -6.68 -13.51
N GLN A 75 -31.98 -5.52 -13.33
CA GLN A 75 -33.08 -5.09 -14.21
C GLN A 75 -32.56 -4.81 -15.63
N TYR A 76 -31.43 -4.10 -15.72
CA TYR A 76 -30.83 -3.75 -17.01
C TYR A 76 -30.17 -4.94 -17.71
N ALA A 77 -29.68 -5.96 -16.97
CA ALA A 77 -29.19 -7.20 -17.54
C ALA A 77 -30.25 -7.90 -18.41
N LYS A 78 -31.50 -7.91 -17.96
CA LYS A 78 -32.62 -8.46 -18.76
C LYS A 78 -32.91 -7.66 -20.04
N ARG A 79 -32.65 -6.35 -20.00
CA ARG A 79 -32.89 -5.45 -21.14
C ARG A 79 -31.78 -5.53 -22.19
N TYR A 80 -30.52 -5.57 -21.75
CA TYR A 80 -29.34 -5.50 -22.63
C TYR A 80 -28.63 -6.83 -22.86
N GLY A 81 -29.03 -7.89 -22.15
CA GLY A 81 -28.55 -9.26 -22.41
C GLY A 81 -27.15 -9.55 -21.84
N TYR A 82 -26.61 -8.73 -20.93
CA TYR A 82 -25.35 -9.06 -20.24
C TYR A 82 -25.60 -10.01 -19.05
N GLU A 83 -24.60 -10.81 -18.71
CA GLU A 83 -24.59 -11.60 -17.51
C GLU A 83 -24.10 -10.77 -16.31
N LEU A 84 -24.67 -10.98 -15.13
CA LEU A 84 -24.31 -10.28 -13.90
C LEU A 84 -23.91 -11.26 -12.81
N GLU A 85 -22.66 -11.18 -12.36
CA GLU A 85 -22.18 -11.88 -11.17
C GLU A 85 -22.07 -10.93 -9.97
N ILE A 86 -22.58 -11.38 -8.83
CA ILE A 86 -22.46 -10.66 -7.55
C ILE A 86 -21.46 -11.41 -6.71
N VAL A 87 -20.29 -10.80 -6.53
CA VAL A 87 -19.18 -11.37 -5.76
C VAL A 87 -19.35 -11.03 -4.29
N GLU A 88 -19.47 -12.04 -3.46
CA GLU A 88 -19.49 -11.86 -2.01
C GLU A 88 -18.11 -11.43 -1.48
N LYS A 89 -18.11 -10.60 -0.44
CA LYS A 89 -16.89 -10.16 0.21
C LYS A 89 -16.23 -11.32 0.93
N ALA A 90 -14.93 -11.44 0.76
CA ALA A 90 -14.14 -12.38 1.57
C ALA A 90 -14.22 -11.99 3.06
N VAL A 91 -14.23 -13.00 3.92
CA VAL A 91 -14.36 -12.86 5.37
C VAL A 91 -13.10 -13.39 6.06
N TYR A 92 -12.55 -12.63 6.99
CA TYR A 92 -11.47 -13.06 7.87
C TYR A 92 -11.88 -12.91 9.33
N ARG A 93 -11.83 -14.00 10.12
CA ARG A 93 -12.23 -14.03 11.54
C ARG A 93 -13.61 -13.43 11.79
N LYS A 94 -14.61 -13.81 10.99
CA LYS A 94 -16.01 -13.34 11.06
C LYS A 94 -16.23 -11.85 10.75
N ARG A 95 -15.24 -11.19 10.18
CA ARG A 95 -15.35 -9.80 9.71
C ARG A 95 -15.07 -9.72 8.22
N GLU A 96 -15.90 -8.99 7.47
CA GLU A 96 -15.68 -8.74 6.04
C GLU A 96 -14.36 -8.00 5.82
N ILE A 97 -13.60 -8.46 4.83
CA ILE A 97 -12.37 -7.80 4.38
C ILE A 97 -12.77 -6.51 3.66
N SER A 98 -12.22 -5.39 4.12
CA SER A 98 -12.48 -4.08 3.54
C SER A 98 -11.27 -3.17 3.68
N SER A 99 -11.18 -2.14 2.84
CA SER A 99 -10.13 -1.11 2.96
C SER A 99 -10.10 -0.44 4.34
N THR A 100 -11.25 -0.36 5.03
CA THR A 100 -11.33 0.17 6.40
C THR A 100 -10.65 -0.77 7.38
N TYR A 101 -10.93 -2.07 7.31
CA TYR A 101 -10.31 -3.07 8.19
C TYR A 101 -8.78 -3.12 8.01
N ILE A 102 -8.31 -3.05 6.76
CA ILE A 102 -6.88 -3.01 6.46
C ILE A 102 -6.22 -1.74 7.04
N ARG A 103 -6.84 -0.56 6.88
CA ARG A 103 -6.31 0.69 7.46
C ARG A 103 -6.26 0.65 9.00
N GLU A 104 -7.23 0.01 9.64
CA GLU A 104 -7.21 -0.20 11.10
C GLU A 104 -6.00 -1.04 11.51
N ALA A 105 -5.72 -2.14 10.80
CA ALA A 105 -4.54 -2.97 11.04
C ALA A 105 -3.24 -2.17 10.86
N LEU A 106 -3.12 -1.41 9.78
CA LEU A 106 -1.95 -0.56 9.51
C LEU A 106 -1.74 0.51 10.61
N LYS A 107 -2.81 1.15 11.07
CA LYS A 107 -2.74 2.20 12.12
C LYS A 107 -2.17 1.71 13.45
N VAL A 108 -2.33 0.43 13.77
CA VAL A 108 -1.77 -0.16 14.99
C VAL A 108 -0.42 -0.86 14.75
N GLY A 109 0.07 -0.86 13.49
CA GLY A 109 1.33 -1.50 13.11
C GLY A 109 1.19 -3.00 12.81
N ASN A 110 -0.01 -3.56 12.82
CA ASN A 110 -0.22 -4.99 12.55
C ASN A 110 -0.18 -5.27 11.04
N VAL A 111 1.04 -5.23 10.50
CA VAL A 111 1.29 -5.45 9.06
C VAL A 111 1.08 -6.90 8.65
N GLU A 112 1.26 -7.85 9.56
CA GLU A 112 0.97 -9.27 9.33
C GLU A 112 -0.53 -9.53 9.14
N LEU A 113 -1.38 -8.81 9.89
CA LEU A 113 -2.83 -8.85 9.66
C LEU A 113 -3.16 -8.18 8.33
N ALA A 114 -2.55 -7.03 8.04
CA ALA A 114 -2.75 -6.34 6.77
C ALA A 114 -2.37 -7.24 5.57
N GLU A 115 -1.25 -7.98 5.65
CA GLU A 115 -0.84 -8.99 4.65
C GLU A 115 -1.90 -10.06 4.44
N LYS A 116 -2.44 -10.64 5.53
CA LYS A 116 -3.50 -11.65 5.46
C LYS A 116 -4.78 -11.13 4.82
N LEU A 117 -5.12 -9.87 5.06
CA LEU A 117 -6.32 -9.23 4.51
C LEU A 117 -6.14 -8.80 3.05
N LEU A 118 -4.93 -8.43 2.65
CA LEU A 118 -4.59 -7.98 1.31
C LEU A 118 -4.25 -9.14 0.36
N GLY A 119 -3.71 -10.26 0.89
CA GLY A 119 -3.11 -11.33 0.10
C GLY A 119 -1.68 -11.05 -0.37
N TYR A 120 -1.10 -9.91 0.00
CA TYR A 120 0.28 -9.51 -0.28
C TYR A 120 0.83 -8.63 0.84
N ARG A 121 2.15 -8.53 0.97
CA ARG A 121 2.79 -7.68 1.97
C ARG A 121 2.61 -6.20 1.67
N TYR A 122 2.25 -5.45 2.71
CA TYR A 122 2.15 -4.00 2.57
C TYR A 122 3.54 -3.42 2.34
N ARG A 123 3.66 -2.57 1.32
CA ARG A 123 4.96 -2.11 0.83
C ARG A 123 4.96 -0.64 0.47
N THR A 124 6.13 -0.08 0.28
CA THR A 124 6.39 1.18 -0.40
C THR A 124 7.49 0.98 -1.42
N GLU A 125 7.55 1.85 -2.39
CA GLU A 125 8.55 1.80 -3.46
C GLU A 125 8.98 3.20 -3.86
N GLY A 126 10.20 3.32 -4.34
CA GLY A 126 10.72 4.60 -4.80
C GLY A 126 12.22 4.57 -5.02
N VAL A 127 12.74 5.74 -5.42
CA VAL A 127 14.18 5.94 -5.62
C VAL A 127 14.83 6.22 -4.27
N VAL A 128 15.99 5.59 -4.03
CA VAL A 128 16.78 5.80 -2.82
C VAL A 128 17.40 7.21 -2.86
N GLU A 129 17.07 8.01 -1.87
CA GLU A 129 17.52 9.39 -1.71
C GLU A 129 18.65 9.51 -0.70
N HIS A 130 19.39 10.62 -0.79
CA HIS A 130 20.38 10.97 0.23
C HIS A 130 19.68 11.42 1.52
N GLY A 131 20.01 10.78 2.65
CA GLY A 131 19.60 11.20 3.99
C GLY A 131 20.70 11.96 4.73
N GLN A 132 20.51 12.15 6.04
CA GLN A 132 21.47 12.85 6.92
C GLN A 132 22.79 12.08 7.16
N LYS A 133 22.90 10.84 6.65
CA LYS A 133 24.08 9.96 6.76
C LYS A 133 24.51 9.63 8.21
N LEU A 134 23.67 9.89 9.22
CA LEU A 134 23.97 9.60 10.61
C LEU A 134 24.21 8.10 10.86
N GLY A 135 23.39 7.24 10.25
CA GLY A 135 23.55 5.78 10.34
C GLY A 135 24.90 5.29 9.84
N ARG A 136 25.47 5.93 8.80
CA ARG A 136 26.80 5.58 8.28
C ARG A 136 27.90 5.82 9.30
N THR A 137 27.84 6.91 10.08
CA THR A 137 28.81 7.22 11.14
C THR A 137 28.70 6.24 12.31
N LEU A 138 27.54 5.67 12.52
CA LEU A 138 27.26 4.72 13.60
C LEU A 138 27.44 3.24 13.19
N GLY A 139 27.79 2.97 11.92
CA GLY A 139 28.09 1.63 11.40
C GLY A 139 26.89 0.90 10.77
N PHE A 140 25.70 1.54 10.66
CA PHE A 140 24.51 0.99 10.02
C PHE A 140 23.96 1.94 8.94
N PRO A 141 24.61 2.00 7.76
CA PRO A 141 24.16 2.86 6.68
C PRO A 141 22.74 2.50 6.24
N THR A 142 21.85 3.48 6.19
CA THR A 142 20.46 3.30 5.78
C THR A 142 20.21 3.84 4.37
N LEU A 143 19.36 3.18 3.62
CA LEU A 143 18.71 3.74 2.45
C LEU A 143 17.46 4.52 2.88
N ASN A 144 17.15 5.58 2.15
CA ASN A 144 16.02 6.47 2.44
C ASN A 144 15.07 6.50 1.25
N VAL A 145 13.80 6.19 1.49
CA VAL A 145 12.75 6.23 0.47
C VAL A 145 11.59 7.08 0.97
N ALA A 146 11.15 8.02 0.13
CA ALA A 146 10.02 8.86 0.45
C ALA A 146 8.72 8.09 0.41
N TRP A 147 7.86 8.32 1.42
CA TRP A 147 6.50 7.82 1.41
C TRP A 147 5.62 8.62 0.46
N LYS A 148 4.77 7.96 -0.31
CA LYS A 148 3.81 8.61 -1.22
C LYS A 148 2.67 9.25 -0.38
N PRO A 149 2.41 10.57 -0.47
CA PRO A 149 1.44 11.26 0.39
C PRO A 149 0.00 10.74 0.29
N GLU A 150 -0.39 10.22 -0.88
CA GLU A 150 -1.72 9.66 -1.14
C GLU A 150 -1.91 8.26 -0.55
N LYS A 151 -0.84 7.59 -0.10
CA LYS A 151 -0.87 6.22 0.41
C LYS A 151 -0.96 6.19 1.92
N ALA A 152 -1.83 5.32 2.45
CA ALA A 152 -1.99 5.11 3.88
C ALA A 152 -0.67 4.65 4.52
N ALA A 153 -0.14 5.45 5.43
CA ALA A 153 1.07 5.08 6.16
C ALA A 153 0.71 4.10 7.30
N PRO A 154 1.48 3.03 7.51
CA PRO A 154 1.40 2.23 8.73
C PRO A 154 1.77 3.07 9.95
N ARG A 155 1.55 2.54 11.15
CA ARG A 155 2.00 3.15 12.39
C ARG A 155 3.49 3.50 12.29
N PHE A 156 3.87 4.70 12.67
CA PHE A 156 5.28 5.09 12.71
C PHE A 156 6.06 4.28 13.74
N GLY A 157 7.24 3.82 13.34
CA GLY A 157 8.09 2.97 14.15
C GLY A 157 9.01 2.07 13.35
N VAL A 158 9.54 1.08 14.03
CA VAL A 158 10.55 0.15 13.50
C VAL A 158 9.89 -1.15 13.06
N TYR A 159 10.36 -1.67 11.92
CA TYR A 159 9.83 -2.85 11.26
C TYR A 159 10.94 -3.76 10.75
N ALA A 160 10.76 -5.07 10.87
CA ALA A 160 11.44 -6.00 9.99
C ALA A 160 10.95 -5.78 8.54
N CYS A 161 11.89 -5.60 7.61
CA CYS A 161 11.60 -5.26 6.22
C CYS A 161 12.31 -6.19 5.25
N ARG A 162 11.68 -6.44 4.08
CA ARG A 162 12.38 -6.97 2.92
C ARG A 162 12.57 -5.85 1.91
N VAL A 163 13.71 -5.82 1.27
CA VAL A 163 14.05 -4.79 0.27
C VAL A 163 14.45 -5.47 -1.03
N LYS A 164 13.76 -5.14 -2.11
CA LYS A 164 14.12 -5.59 -3.45
C LYS A 164 14.94 -4.51 -4.17
N MET A 165 16.11 -4.88 -4.60
CA MET A 165 17.01 -4.03 -5.42
C MET A 165 17.59 -4.86 -6.56
N ASP A 166 17.59 -4.31 -7.77
CA ASP A 166 18.16 -4.96 -8.96
C ASP A 166 17.68 -6.43 -9.10
N GLY A 167 16.39 -6.70 -8.81
CA GLY A 167 15.80 -8.03 -8.87
C GLY A 167 16.09 -8.95 -7.68
N THR A 168 16.98 -8.57 -6.75
CA THR A 168 17.36 -9.38 -5.58
C THR A 168 16.68 -8.88 -4.32
N TRP A 169 16.18 -9.84 -3.50
CA TRP A 169 15.59 -9.56 -2.20
C TRP A 169 16.65 -9.64 -1.08
N TYR A 170 16.65 -8.63 -0.22
CA TYR A 170 17.46 -8.53 0.99
C TYR A 170 16.55 -8.41 2.20
N CYS A 171 17.03 -8.82 3.38
CA CYS A 171 16.39 -8.56 4.65
C CYS A 171 16.97 -7.28 5.27
N GLY A 172 16.20 -6.64 6.15
CA GLY A 172 16.64 -5.43 6.83
C GLY A 172 15.73 -5.03 7.97
N ILE A 173 16.12 -3.96 8.64
CA ILE A 173 15.34 -3.29 9.67
C ILE A 173 15.09 -1.85 9.25
N GLY A 174 13.85 -1.38 9.29
CA GLY A 174 13.47 -0.07 8.79
C GLY A 174 12.71 0.75 9.80
N ASN A 175 12.94 2.06 9.81
CA ASN A 175 12.14 3.04 10.54
C ASN A 175 11.25 3.81 9.57
N LEU A 176 9.95 3.80 9.79
CA LEU A 176 8.99 4.67 9.13
C LEU A 176 8.65 5.83 10.06
N GLY A 177 8.87 7.05 9.63
CA GLY A 177 8.60 8.21 10.48
C GLY A 177 8.64 9.54 9.75
N ILE A 178 8.33 10.61 10.50
CA ILE A 178 8.37 11.98 9.99
C ILE A 178 9.77 12.54 10.21
N LYS A 179 10.40 12.97 9.13
CA LYS A 179 11.70 13.64 9.18
C LYS A 179 11.58 15.10 8.75
N PRO A 180 12.27 16.03 9.45
CA PRO A 180 12.39 17.40 8.98
C PRO A 180 13.23 17.41 7.70
N THR A 181 12.77 18.14 6.71
CA THR A 181 13.57 18.43 5.50
C THR A 181 14.27 19.78 5.66
N VAL A 182 15.26 20.04 4.80
CA VAL A 182 15.99 21.32 4.77
C VAL A 182 15.04 22.53 4.51
N THR A 183 13.84 22.27 4.00
CA THR A 183 12.80 23.28 3.67
C THR A 183 11.67 23.36 4.70
N ASP A 184 11.85 22.92 5.95
CA ASP A 184 10.81 22.86 7.00
C ASP A 184 9.54 22.04 6.68
N ALA A 185 9.46 21.42 5.53
CA ALA A 185 8.36 20.52 5.19
C ALA A 185 8.53 19.19 5.93
N LYS A 186 7.54 18.79 6.72
CA LYS A 186 7.50 17.46 7.33
C LYS A 186 7.24 16.41 6.25
N ARG A 187 8.18 15.49 6.06
CA ARG A 187 8.07 14.41 5.06
C ARG A 187 8.13 13.06 5.76
N ILE A 188 7.27 12.15 5.36
CA ILE A 188 7.34 10.76 5.82
C ILE A 188 8.42 10.05 5.01
N LEU A 189 9.37 9.43 5.69
CA LEU A 189 10.45 8.63 5.11
C LEU A 189 10.47 7.23 5.69
N THR A 190 10.87 6.28 4.86
CA THR A 190 11.27 4.94 5.27
C THR A 190 12.79 4.85 5.20
N GLU A 191 13.44 4.70 6.34
CA GLU A 191 14.89 4.53 6.45
C GLU A 191 15.19 3.07 6.77
N VAL A 192 15.87 2.33 5.87
CA VAL A 192 16.13 0.90 6.06
C VAL A 192 17.62 0.60 6.08
N TYR A 193 18.09 -0.04 7.14
CA TYR A 193 19.36 -0.72 7.17
C TYR A 193 19.19 -2.12 6.57
N VAL A 194 19.86 -2.35 5.45
CA VAL A 194 19.78 -3.61 4.69
C VAL A 194 20.92 -4.52 5.14
N PHE A 195 20.57 -5.71 5.61
CA PHE A 195 21.53 -6.70 6.09
C PHE A 195 22.41 -7.20 4.93
N ASP A 196 23.70 -7.35 5.21
CA ASP A 196 24.71 -7.90 4.28
C ASP A 196 24.88 -7.16 2.94
N TYR A 197 24.22 -6.01 2.76
CA TYR A 197 24.37 -5.19 1.57
C TYR A 197 25.56 -4.24 1.70
N LYS A 198 26.54 -4.37 0.79
CA LYS A 198 27.77 -3.56 0.79
C LYS A 198 27.88 -2.60 -0.40
N GLY A 199 26.86 -2.56 -1.25
CA GLY A 199 26.85 -1.73 -2.44
C GLY A 199 26.40 -0.28 -2.19
N ASP A 200 26.47 0.54 -3.25
CA ASP A 200 25.81 1.84 -3.28
C ASP A 200 24.37 1.69 -3.80
N ALA A 201 23.42 2.15 -3.00
CA ALA A 201 21.98 2.08 -3.33
C ALA A 201 21.42 3.43 -3.82
N TYR A 202 22.17 4.53 -3.73
CA TYR A 202 21.67 5.85 -4.14
C TYR A 202 21.25 5.88 -5.61
N GLY A 203 20.06 6.48 -5.83
CA GLY A 203 19.48 6.57 -7.18
C GLY A 203 18.86 5.28 -7.71
N LYS A 204 19.00 4.15 -7.00
CA LYS A 204 18.34 2.90 -7.38
C LYS A 204 16.88 2.94 -7.00
N TYR A 205 16.04 2.33 -7.82
CA TYR A 205 14.64 2.07 -7.48
C TYR A 205 14.54 0.81 -6.62
N VAL A 206 13.84 0.91 -5.51
CA VAL A 206 13.67 -0.19 -4.55
C VAL A 206 12.22 -0.37 -4.15
N GLU A 207 11.85 -1.60 -3.80
CA GLU A 207 10.59 -1.98 -3.20
C GLU A 207 10.87 -2.42 -1.76
N ILE A 208 10.13 -1.90 -0.78
CA ILE A 208 10.28 -2.19 0.65
C ILE A 208 8.98 -2.77 1.19
N GLU A 209 9.01 -4.03 1.57
CA GLU A 209 7.91 -4.74 2.24
C GLU A 209 8.04 -4.63 3.76
N PHE A 210 6.95 -4.29 4.44
CA PHE A 210 6.86 -4.29 5.90
C PHE A 210 6.40 -5.67 6.38
N CYS A 211 7.26 -6.37 7.10
CA CYS A 211 7.04 -7.78 7.48
C CYS A 211 6.51 -7.93 8.91
N ALA A 212 7.07 -7.22 9.87
CA ALA A 212 6.63 -7.23 11.27
C ALA A 212 6.93 -5.91 11.95
N PHE A 213 6.01 -5.44 12.79
CA PHE A 213 6.21 -4.25 13.63
C PHE A 213 6.96 -4.64 14.90
N GLU A 214 8.04 -3.93 15.20
CA GLU A 214 8.78 -4.14 16.43
C GLU A 214 8.34 -3.17 17.53
N ARG A 215 8.51 -1.86 17.28
CA ARG A 215 8.28 -0.83 18.28
C ARG A 215 7.92 0.52 17.66
N PRO A 216 7.28 1.43 18.41
CA PRO A 216 7.09 2.81 17.96
C PRO A 216 8.42 3.58 17.90
N GLU A 217 8.39 4.74 17.21
CA GLU A 217 9.51 5.68 17.25
C GLU A 217 9.82 6.10 18.70
N SER A 218 11.11 6.28 18.99
CA SER A 218 11.60 6.75 20.29
C SER A 218 12.60 7.89 20.09
N ARG A 219 12.69 8.75 21.10
CA ARG A 219 13.75 9.77 21.19
C ARG A 219 14.85 9.25 22.11
N PHE A 220 16.09 9.54 21.76
CA PHE A 220 17.27 9.09 22.51
C PHE A 220 18.00 10.33 23.05
N ALA A 221 18.48 10.22 24.28
CA ALA A 221 19.22 11.29 24.93
C ALA A 221 20.68 11.39 24.43
N SER A 222 21.23 10.31 23.87
CA SER A 222 22.59 10.25 23.34
C SER A 222 22.69 9.39 22.09
N LEU A 223 23.79 9.53 21.34
CA LEU A 223 24.11 8.67 20.19
C LEU A 223 24.42 7.23 20.62
N GLU A 224 24.93 7.04 21.82
CA GLU A 224 25.23 5.72 22.39
C GLU A 224 23.95 4.94 22.71
N GLU A 225 22.97 5.62 23.29
CA GLU A 225 21.63 5.05 23.52
C GLU A 225 20.94 4.69 22.22
N LEU A 226 21.00 5.58 21.21
CA LEU A 226 20.49 5.29 19.86
C LEU A 226 21.16 4.05 19.27
N LYS A 227 22.50 3.95 19.33
CA LYS A 227 23.24 2.81 18.80
C LYS A 227 22.83 1.52 19.49
N THR A 228 22.77 1.53 20.83
CA THR A 228 22.35 0.35 21.60
C THR A 228 20.94 -0.12 21.21
N GLN A 229 20.03 0.81 20.96
CA GLN A 229 18.67 0.45 20.54
C GLN A 229 18.66 -0.09 19.11
N VAL A 230 19.39 0.52 18.18
CA VAL A 230 19.47 0.02 16.79
C VAL A 230 20.11 -1.38 16.74
N ASP A 231 21.10 -1.67 17.58
CA ASP A 231 21.68 -3.02 17.69
C ASP A 231 20.60 -4.05 18.11
N ARG A 232 19.70 -3.68 19.03
CA ARG A 232 18.55 -4.53 19.42
C ARG A 232 17.54 -4.69 18.27
N ASP A 233 17.23 -3.61 17.57
CA ASP A 233 16.32 -3.63 16.42
C ASP A 233 16.88 -4.55 15.32
N ILE A 234 18.19 -4.52 15.07
CA ILE A 234 18.87 -5.41 14.12
C ILE A 234 18.74 -6.88 14.55
N LEU A 235 18.95 -7.17 15.83
CA LEU A 235 18.79 -8.53 16.38
C LEU A 235 17.36 -9.04 16.19
N PHE A 236 16.35 -8.22 16.51
CA PHE A 236 14.95 -8.55 16.26
C PHE A 236 14.72 -8.91 14.77
N GLY A 237 15.19 -8.08 13.84
CA GLY A 237 15.03 -8.33 12.42
C GLY A 237 15.71 -9.64 11.97
N MET A 238 16.93 -9.91 12.46
CA MET A 238 17.64 -11.14 12.15
C MET A 238 16.92 -12.38 12.69
N GLU A 239 16.40 -12.33 13.92
CA GLU A 239 15.64 -13.42 14.54
C GLU A 239 14.32 -13.66 13.79
N TYR A 240 13.60 -12.59 13.44
CA TYR A 240 12.38 -12.67 12.66
C TYR A 240 12.60 -13.45 11.35
N PHE A 241 13.61 -13.07 10.56
CA PHE A 241 13.86 -13.73 9.27
C PHE A 241 14.43 -15.14 9.41
N ARG A 242 15.19 -15.42 10.46
CA ARG A 242 15.63 -16.79 10.75
C ARG A 242 14.47 -17.74 11.06
N ALA A 243 13.46 -17.26 11.78
CA ALA A 243 12.27 -18.04 12.09
C ALA A 243 11.34 -18.29 10.88
N GLN A 244 11.57 -17.62 9.75
CA GLN A 244 10.79 -17.77 8.52
C GLN A 244 11.45 -18.72 7.49
N GLN A 245 12.70 -19.14 7.72
CA GLN A 245 13.42 -20.15 6.92
C GLN A 245 13.02 -21.56 7.32
#